data_1965a443f6eb87e31cfafe20901a2ebe
#
_entry.id   1965a443f6eb87e31cfafe20901a2ebe
#
_cell.length_a   1.000
_cell.length_b   1.000
_cell.length_c   1.000
_cell.angle_alpha   90.00
_cell.angle_beta   90.00
_cell.angle_gamma   90.00
#
_symmetry.space_group_name_H-M   'P 1'
#
loop_
_entity.id
_entity.type
_entity.pdbx_description
1 polymer ?
#
loop_
_entity_poly.entity_id
_entity_poly.type
_entity_poly.pdbx_seq_one_letter_code
_entity_poly.pdbx_strand_id
1 'polypeptide(L)'
;MSLSRRNRILLTLSVLGLTGGSVHMASAQDALPPPDFSDEAPIPDAPTEISPENQTSLDMIAEVIEALDAEAARNGNNWQFTLEEQMLIVVTDANAGRMRIITPIAESNTLPEEALERLMQANFDTALDARYAIGQGLVWSVFIHPLDSLTTRDFASGVLQTKSLADTFGTTFSSGALNYGGGDSAGILEEQLKELLEQLEQNEAV
;
A
#
# COMPACT_ATOMS: atom_id res chain seq x y z
N MET A 1 37.47 63.23 18.02
CA MET A 1 36.69 64.40 17.60
C MET A 1 35.49 63.93 16.84
N SER A 2 34.43 64.03 17.52
CA SER A 2 33.23 64.84 17.37
C SER A 2 32.22 64.16 16.43
N LEU A 3 31.18 63.51 16.99
CA LEU A 3 29.84 63.95 17.33
C LEU A 3 28.93 64.23 16.14
N SER A 4 27.84 63.44 16.12
CA SER A 4 26.44 63.95 16.09
C SER A 4 25.79 63.91 14.72
N ARG A 5 24.59 63.38 14.48
CA ARG A 5 23.28 63.66 15.10
C ARG A 5 22.24 62.63 14.62
N ARG A 6 21.42 62.26 15.55
CA ARG A 6 20.12 61.60 15.40
C ARG A 6 19.16 62.44 14.55
N ASN A 7 18.49 61.81 13.57
CA ASN A 7 17.26 62.35 13.01
C ASN A 7 16.12 61.33 13.27
N ARG A 8 15.32 61.70 14.26
CA ARG A 8 14.03 61.06 14.55
C ARG A 8 12.98 61.65 13.60
N ILE A 9 12.47 60.83 12.71
CA ILE A 9 11.25 61.15 11.98
C ILE A 9 10.11 60.48 12.74
N LEU A 10 9.26 61.25 13.38
CA LEU A 10 7.96 60.81 13.90
C LEU A 10 7.03 60.68 12.71
N LEU A 11 6.65 59.46 12.40
CA LEU A 11 5.51 59.21 11.55
C LEU A 11 4.28 58.92 12.44
N THR A 12 3.33 59.86 12.45
CA THR A 12 2.02 59.70 13.05
C THR A 12 1.21 58.70 12.21
N LEU A 13 0.97 57.50 12.75
CA LEU A 13 0.08 56.54 12.14
C LEU A 13 -1.36 56.88 12.50
N SER A 14 -2.13 57.32 11.50
CA SER A 14 -3.59 57.43 11.60
C SER A 14 -4.19 56.02 11.64
N VAL A 15 -4.84 55.68 12.74
CA VAL A 15 -5.61 54.45 12.90
C VAL A 15 -6.90 54.59 12.13
N LEU A 16 -6.98 54.02 10.95
CA LEU A 16 -8.24 53.77 10.25
C LEU A 16 -8.81 52.46 10.72
N GLY A 17 -9.93 52.48 11.44
CA GLY A 17 -10.60 51.30 11.95
C GLY A 17 -11.12 50.43 10.80
N LEU A 18 -10.50 49.27 10.58
CA LEU A 18 -11.10 48.18 9.85
C LEU A 18 -11.80 47.26 10.86
N THR A 19 -13.12 47.20 10.75
CA THR A 19 -13.95 46.20 11.42
C THR A 19 -13.55 44.83 10.89
N GLY A 20 -12.76 44.10 11.68
CA GLY A 20 -12.35 42.75 11.39
C GLY A 20 -13.53 41.79 11.49
N GLY A 21 -14.09 41.41 10.37
CA GLY A 21 -14.92 40.23 10.27
C GLY A 21 -14.00 38.99 10.51
N SER A 22 -14.13 38.39 11.68
CA SER A 22 -13.51 37.09 11.95
C SER A 22 -14.13 36.05 11.02
N VAL A 23 -13.42 35.70 9.96
CA VAL A 23 -13.77 34.51 9.18
C VAL A 23 -13.40 33.31 10.06
N HIS A 24 -14.40 32.76 10.74
CA HIS A 24 -14.26 31.43 11.34
C HIS A 24 -14.10 30.45 10.21
N MET A 25 -12.87 29.98 9.97
CA MET A 25 -12.67 28.73 9.26
C MET A 25 -13.21 27.64 10.16
N ALA A 26 -14.41 27.16 9.87
CA ALA A 26 -14.92 25.95 10.47
C ALA A 26 -13.94 24.82 10.14
N SER A 27 -13.32 24.26 11.15
CA SER A 27 -12.51 23.05 11.01
C SER A 27 -13.40 21.94 10.44
N ALA A 28 -12.95 21.24 9.44
CA ALA A 28 -13.68 20.11 8.86
C ALA A 28 -13.98 19.00 9.91
N GLN A 29 -13.38 19.09 11.10
CA GLN A 29 -13.62 18.21 12.24
C GLN A 29 -14.93 18.51 12.99
N ASP A 30 -15.51 19.70 12.82
CA ASP A 30 -16.78 20.07 13.46
C ASP A 30 -18.03 19.63 12.66
N ALA A 31 -17.84 19.06 11.46
CA ALA A 31 -18.93 18.80 10.51
C ALA A 31 -19.54 17.39 10.59
N LEU A 32 -18.91 16.44 11.25
CA LEU A 32 -19.43 15.07 11.38
C LEU A 32 -19.32 14.60 12.84
N PRO A 33 -20.44 14.22 13.47
CA PRO A 33 -20.35 13.52 14.75
C PRO A 33 -19.59 12.21 14.53
N PRO A 34 -18.84 11.74 15.54
CA PRO A 34 -18.22 10.42 15.45
C PRO A 34 -19.29 9.37 15.17
N PRO A 35 -19.01 8.37 14.31
CA PRO A 35 -19.95 7.29 14.06
C PRO A 35 -20.32 6.62 15.40
N ASP A 36 -21.60 6.47 15.64
CA ASP A 36 -22.11 5.75 16.81
C ASP A 36 -22.11 4.24 16.46
N PHE A 37 -21.20 3.49 17.09
CA PHE A 37 -21.10 2.02 16.93
C PHE A 37 -21.93 1.25 17.97
N SER A 38 -22.76 1.93 18.76
CA SER A 38 -23.53 1.29 19.84
C SER A 38 -24.65 0.38 19.33
N ASP A 39 -25.10 0.54 18.09
CA ASP A 39 -26.12 -0.27 17.43
C ASP A 39 -25.53 -1.28 16.41
N GLU A 40 -24.24 -1.57 16.49
CA GLU A 40 -23.62 -2.54 15.58
C GLU A 40 -24.24 -3.92 15.86
N ALA A 41 -24.89 -4.47 14.81
CA ALA A 41 -25.43 -5.82 14.87
C ALA A 41 -24.32 -6.79 15.29
N PRO A 42 -24.61 -7.80 16.14
CA PRO A 42 -23.60 -8.75 16.59
C PRO A 42 -22.89 -9.31 15.35
N ILE A 43 -21.55 -9.18 15.34
CA ILE A 43 -20.72 -9.75 14.29
C ILE A 43 -21.03 -11.25 14.29
N PRO A 44 -21.50 -11.82 13.17
CA PRO A 44 -21.73 -13.26 13.09
C PRO A 44 -20.48 -13.99 13.53
N ASP A 45 -20.62 -15.04 14.32
CA ASP A 45 -19.50 -15.91 14.66
C ASP A 45 -18.79 -16.30 13.36
N ALA A 46 -17.46 -16.10 13.33
CA ALA A 46 -16.68 -16.47 12.16
C ALA A 46 -16.93 -17.96 11.83
N PRO A 47 -17.10 -18.31 10.55
CA PRO A 47 -17.33 -19.71 10.17
C PRO A 47 -16.22 -20.58 10.77
N THR A 48 -16.62 -21.66 11.43
CA THR A 48 -15.68 -22.57 12.10
C THR A 48 -14.95 -23.46 11.09
N GLU A 49 -15.52 -23.57 9.88
CA GLU A 49 -14.97 -24.38 8.79
C GLU A 49 -14.60 -23.48 7.61
N ILE A 50 -13.45 -23.78 7.00
CA ILE A 50 -12.98 -23.09 5.77
C ILE A 50 -13.92 -23.52 4.63
N SER A 51 -14.38 -22.56 3.83
CA SER A 51 -15.20 -22.90 2.66
C SER A 51 -14.40 -23.69 1.62
N PRO A 52 -15.05 -24.56 0.82
CA PRO A 52 -14.35 -25.31 -0.23
C PRO A 52 -13.62 -24.41 -1.23
N GLU A 53 -14.19 -23.25 -1.56
CA GLU A 53 -13.60 -22.28 -2.48
C GLU A 53 -12.32 -21.68 -1.86
N ASN A 54 -12.37 -21.30 -0.59
CA ASN A 54 -11.19 -20.78 0.12
C ASN A 54 -10.12 -21.86 0.25
N GLN A 55 -10.50 -23.13 0.50
CA GLN A 55 -9.54 -24.23 0.56
C GLN A 55 -8.87 -24.46 -0.81
N THR A 56 -9.61 -24.44 -1.89
CA THR A 56 -9.08 -24.54 -3.26
C THR A 56 -8.04 -23.45 -3.54
N SER A 57 -8.34 -22.22 -3.12
CA SER A 57 -7.40 -21.11 -3.28
C SER A 57 -6.14 -21.27 -2.43
N LEU A 58 -6.25 -21.80 -1.21
CA LEU A 58 -5.09 -22.09 -0.37
C LEU A 58 -4.20 -23.18 -0.97
N ASP A 59 -4.80 -24.21 -1.57
CA ASP A 59 -4.07 -25.29 -2.25
C ASP A 59 -3.35 -24.74 -3.49
N MET A 60 -4.01 -23.93 -4.31
CA MET A 60 -3.41 -23.24 -5.45
C MET A 60 -2.26 -22.32 -5.02
N ILE A 61 -2.43 -21.54 -3.94
CA ILE A 61 -1.33 -20.71 -3.39
C ILE A 61 -0.12 -21.56 -3.03
N ALA A 62 -0.34 -22.70 -2.37
CA ALA A 62 0.73 -23.61 -1.99
C ALA A 62 1.49 -24.14 -3.22
N GLU A 63 0.78 -24.58 -4.24
CA GLU A 63 1.34 -25.10 -5.49
C GLU A 63 2.18 -24.04 -6.21
N VAL A 64 1.65 -22.83 -6.35
CA VAL A 64 2.37 -21.72 -6.99
C VAL A 64 3.63 -21.34 -6.20
N ILE A 65 3.54 -21.23 -4.88
CA ILE A 65 4.70 -20.88 -4.06
C ILE A 65 5.78 -21.97 -4.13
N GLU A 66 5.41 -23.26 -4.09
CA GLU A 66 6.35 -24.36 -4.20
C GLU A 66 7.08 -24.36 -5.57
N ALA A 67 6.38 -23.97 -6.62
CA ALA A 67 6.97 -23.81 -7.96
C ALA A 67 7.91 -22.61 -8.07
N LEU A 68 7.68 -21.54 -7.29
CA LEU A 68 8.55 -20.35 -7.26
C LEU A 68 9.77 -20.51 -6.36
N ASP A 69 9.59 -21.18 -5.23
CA ASP A 69 10.62 -21.37 -4.20
C ASP A 69 10.36 -22.70 -3.47
N ALA A 70 11.07 -23.74 -3.87
CA ALA A 70 10.95 -25.06 -3.26
C ALA A 70 11.39 -25.09 -1.77
N GLU A 71 12.08 -24.06 -1.29
CA GLU A 71 12.50 -23.92 0.11
C GLU A 71 11.58 -22.99 0.92
N ALA A 72 10.42 -22.61 0.36
CA ALA A 72 9.46 -21.74 1.01
C ALA A 72 9.06 -22.25 2.40
N ALA A 73 9.11 -21.37 3.39
CA ALA A 73 8.66 -21.70 4.73
C ALA A 73 7.15 -21.56 4.84
N ARG A 74 6.48 -22.57 5.42
CA ARG A 74 5.04 -22.58 5.65
C ARG A 74 4.71 -22.66 7.14
N ASN A 75 3.78 -21.83 7.60
CA ASN A 75 3.22 -21.90 8.95
C ASN A 75 1.68 -21.82 8.88
N GLY A 76 1.02 -22.97 8.98
CA GLY A 76 -0.41 -23.08 8.75
C GLY A 76 -0.76 -22.71 7.31
N ASN A 77 -1.60 -21.67 7.16
CA ASN A 77 -2.01 -21.12 5.87
C ASN A 77 -1.27 -19.82 5.53
N ASN A 78 -0.06 -19.64 6.06
CA ASN A 78 0.82 -18.51 5.74
C ASN A 78 2.14 -19.03 5.19
N TRP A 79 2.74 -18.27 4.27
CA TRP A 79 3.99 -18.66 3.61
C TRP A 79 4.98 -17.50 3.64
N GLN A 80 6.26 -17.86 3.66
CA GLN A 80 7.36 -16.95 3.40
C GLN A 80 8.25 -17.60 2.34
N PHE A 81 8.51 -16.88 1.28
CA PHE A 81 9.31 -17.37 0.14
C PHE A 81 10.15 -16.24 -0.44
N THR A 82 11.10 -16.58 -1.30
CA THR A 82 11.97 -15.62 -1.97
C THR A 82 11.75 -15.71 -3.47
N LEU A 83 11.52 -14.56 -4.10
CA LEU A 83 11.48 -14.44 -5.55
C LEU A 83 12.61 -13.51 -5.99
N GLU A 84 13.59 -14.06 -6.74
CA GLU A 84 14.87 -13.43 -7.00
C GLU A 84 15.57 -13.10 -5.66
N GLU A 85 15.78 -11.90 -5.26
CA GLU A 85 16.39 -11.55 -3.98
C GLU A 85 15.37 -10.98 -2.97
N GLN A 86 14.10 -10.88 -3.36
CA GLN A 86 13.06 -10.26 -2.56
C GLN A 86 12.30 -11.31 -1.74
N MET A 87 12.31 -11.14 -0.41
CA MET A 87 11.48 -11.93 0.50
C MET A 87 10.03 -11.45 0.43
N LEU A 88 9.12 -12.40 0.25
CA LEU A 88 7.67 -12.17 0.22
C LEU A 88 6.99 -13.01 1.29
N ILE A 89 5.92 -12.48 1.86
CA ILE A 89 5.12 -13.14 2.87
C ILE A 89 3.67 -13.16 2.40
N VAL A 90 3.05 -14.33 2.37
CA VAL A 90 1.61 -14.49 2.16
C VAL A 90 0.95 -14.76 3.51
N VAL A 91 0.04 -13.88 3.88
CA VAL A 91 -0.77 -14.00 5.10
C VAL A 91 -2.22 -14.22 4.70
N THR A 92 -2.83 -15.29 5.21
CA THR A 92 -4.23 -15.58 4.93
C THR A 92 -5.06 -15.63 6.20
N ASP A 93 -6.32 -15.21 6.07
CA ASP A 93 -7.40 -15.51 6.99
C ASP A 93 -8.44 -16.32 6.22
N ALA A 94 -8.33 -17.65 6.33
CA ALA A 94 -9.17 -18.57 5.59
C ALA A 94 -10.64 -18.50 5.99
N ASN A 95 -10.93 -18.15 7.26
CA ASN A 95 -12.29 -18.02 7.76
C ASN A 95 -12.94 -16.72 7.27
N ALA A 96 -12.19 -15.63 7.24
CA ALA A 96 -12.65 -14.36 6.67
C ALA A 96 -12.56 -14.31 5.13
N GLY A 97 -12.00 -15.36 4.49
CA GLY A 97 -11.87 -15.44 3.04
C GLY A 97 -10.93 -14.37 2.46
N ARG A 98 -9.84 -14.03 3.15
CA ARG A 98 -8.95 -12.93 2.76
C ARG A 98 -7.49 -13.37 2.74
N MET A 99 -6.74 -12.81 1.80
CA MET A 99 -5.29 -12.95 1.77
C MET A 99 -4.60 -11.62 1.51
N ARG A 100 -3.34 -11.55 1.88
CA ARG A 100 -2.44 -10.47 1.49
C ARG A 100 -1.05 -11.00 1.18
N ILE A 101 -0.41 -10.40 0.19
CA ILE A 101 1.01 -10.58 -0.10
C ILE A 101 1.69 -9.32 0.39
N ILE A 102 2.74 -9.45 1.17
CA ILE A 102 3.47 -8.32 1.74
C ILE A 102 4.98 -8.51 1.61
N THR A 103 5.71 -7.41 1.49
CA THR A 103 7.17 -7.40 1.62
C THR A 103 7.62 -6.13 2.34
N PRO A 104 8.57 -6.20 3.30
CA PRO A 104 9.12 -5.02 3.95
C PRO A 104 10.04 -4.27 2.99
N ILE A 105 10.03 -2.94 3.08
CA ILE A 105 10.84 -2.07 2.22
C ILE A 105 11.87 -1.30 3.02
N ALA A 106 11.43 -0.55 4.04
CA ALA A 106 12.28 0.33 4.82
C ALA A 106 11.71 0.57 6.22
N GLU A 107 12.52 1.03 7.16
CA GLU A 107 12.03 1.56 8.43
C GLU A 107 11.33 2.90 8.22
N SER A 108 10.09 3.02 8.66
CA SER A 108 9.27 4.22 8.42
C SER A 108 9.79 5.47 9.12
N ASN A 109 10.46 5.30 10.27
CA ASN A 109 11.06 6.38 11.05
C ASN A 109 12.36 6.94 10.45
N THR A 110 12.95 6.27 9.47
CA THR A 110 14.13 6.76 8.74
C THR A 110 13.77 7.64 7.55
N LEU A 111 12.49 7.68 7.18
CA LEU A 111 12.02 8.44 6.02
C LEU A 111 11.54 9.84 6.44
N PRO A 112 11.88 10.89 5.68
CA PRO A 112 11.31 12.22 5.89
C PRO A 112 9.81 12.24 5.53
N GLU A 113 9.08 13.19 6.11
CA GLU A 113 7.63 13.34 5.90
C GLU A 113 7.26 13.47 4.41
N GLU A 114 8.07 14.20 3.65
CA GLU A 114 7.87 14.38 2.21
C GLU A 114 7.97 13.06 1.44
N ALA A 115 8.80 12.10 1.90
CA ALA A 115 8.87 10.78 1.29
C ALA A 115 7.61 9.98 1.59
N LEU A 116 7.08 10.05 2.81
CA LEU A 116 5.83 9.38 3.19
C LEU A 116 4.63 9.94 2.39
N GLU A 117 4.57 11.26 2.19
CA GLU A 117 3.57 11.89 1.34
C GLU A 117 3.67 11.39 -0.11
N ARG A 118 4.90 11.27 -0.64
CA ARG A 118 5.15 10.71 -1.98
C ARG A 118 4.68 9.28 -2.13
N LEU A 119 4.80 8.44 -1.10
CA LEU A 119 4.26 7.07 -1.13
C LEU A 119 2.73 7.07 -1.28
N MET A 120 2.04 7.99 -0.59
CA MET A 120 0.59 8.11 -0.72
C MET A 120 0.18 8.61 -2.11
N GLN A 121 0.93 9.55 -2.68
CA GLN A 121 0.73 10.01 -4.05
C GLN A 121 0.95 8.87 -5.06
N ALA A 122 2.02 8.08 -4.88
CA ALA A 122 2.30 6.93 -5.74
C ALA A 122 1.20 5.86 -5.69
N ASN A 123 0.60 5.64 -4.53
CA ASN A 123 -0.56 4.77 -4.40
C ASN A 123 -1.75 5.21 -5.25
N PHE A 124 -1.90 6.52 -5.46
CA PHE A 124 -2.96 7.08 -6.31
C PHE A 124 -2.57 7.08 -7.79
N ASP A 125 -1.34 7.49 -8.09
CA ASP A 125 -0.93 7.83 -9.47
C ASP A 125 -0.43 6.61 -10.27
N THR A 126 0.34 5.72 -9.65
CA THR A 126 1.17 4.73 -10.37
C THR A 126 1.00 3.30 -9.93
N ALA A 127 0.65 3.06 -8.68
CA ALA A 127 0.45 1.70 -8.20
C ALA A 127 -0.76 1.05 -8.87
N LEU A 128 -0.62 -0.22 -9.31
CA LEU A 128 -1.74 -0.98 -9.87
C LEU A 128 -2.69 -1.39 -8.74
N ASP A 129 -2.51 -2.60 -8.18
CA ASP A 129 -3.32 -3.09 -7.05
C ASP A 129 -2.50 -3.17 -5.77
N ALA A 130 -1.19 -3.42 -5.87
CA ALA A 130 -0.28 -3.32 -4.73
C ALA A 130 -0.16 -1.86 -4.25
N ARG A 131 -0.04 -1.66 -2.94
CA ARG A 131 0.01 -0.34 -2.30
C ARG A 131 1.13 -0.26 -1.27
N TYR A 132 1.68 0.93 -1.09
CA TYR A 132 2.50 1.23 0.08
C TYR A 132 1.63 1.34 1.32
N ALA A 133 2.09 0.74 2.41
CA ALA A 133 1.47 0.84 3.73
C ALA A 133 2.53 1.03 4.82
N ILE A 134 2.12 1.60 5.95
CA ILE A 134 2.96 1.69 7.14
C ILE A 134 2.34 0.81 8.22
N GLY A 135 3.16 -0.06 8.79
CA GLY A 135 2.75 -0.92 9.89
C GLY A 135 3.97 -1.44 10.66
N GLN A 136 3.84 -1.57 11.97
CA GLN A 136 4.90 -2.11 12.83
C GLN A 136 6.28 -1.41 12.67
N GLY A 137 6.27 -0.11 12.40
CA GLY A 137 7.49 0.69 12.20
C GLY A 137 8.17 0.53 10.84
N LEU A 138 7.57 -0.21 9.92
CA LEU A 138 8.08 -0.44 8.57
C LEU A 138 7.15 0.13 7.50
N VAL A 139 7.73 0.47 6.37
CA VAL A 139 7.03 0.65 5.09
C VAL A 139 6.97 -0.71 4.40
N TRP A 140 5.80 -1.06 3.93
CA TRP A 140 5.50 -2.31 3.25
C TRP A 140 4.97 -2.06 1.85
N SER A 141 5.26 -2.96 0.92
CA SER A 141 4.40 -3.20 -0.23
C SER A 141 3.35 -4.23 0.15
N VAL A 142 2.08 -3.98 -0.19
CA VAL A 142 0.94 -4.81 0.22
C VAL A 142 -0.02 -4.99 -0.95
N PHE A 143 -0.32 -6.23 -1.30
CA PHE A 143 -1.42 -6.62 -2.19
C PHE A 143 -2.46 -7.38 -1.38
N ILE A 144 -3.75 -7.11 -1.60
CA ILE A 144 -4.86 -7.73 -0.85
C ILE A 144 -5.89 -8.26 -1.83
N HIS A 145 -6.35 -9.51 -1.61
CA HIS A 145 -7.37 -10.13 -2.46
C HIS A 145 -8.31 -11.03 -1.63
N PRO A 146 -9.60 -11.18 -2.03
CA PRO A 146 -10.45 -12.24 -1.52
C PRO A 146 -9.90 -13.62 -1.92
N LEU A 147 -10.10 -14.65 -1.08
CA LEU A 147 -9.68 -16.02 -1.41
C LEU A 147 -10.64 -16.68 -2.41
N ASP A 148 -11.94 -16.50 -2.22
CA ASP A 148 -13.01 -17.19 -2.99
C ASP A 148 -12.99 -16.92 -4.49
N SER A 149 -12.43 -15.80 -4.91
CA SER A 149 -12.30 -15.37 -6.31
C SER A 149 -10.87 -15.34 -6.82
N LEU A 150 -9.89 -15.83 -6.03
CA LEU A 150 -8.49 -15.79 -6.38
C LEU A 150 -8.16 -16.81 -7.46
N THR A 151 -7.60 -16.35 -8.56
CA THR A 151 -7.06 -17.20 -9.63
C THR A 151 -5.52 -17.28 -9.55
N THR A 152 -4.92 -18.27 -10.19
CA THR A 152 -3.46 -18.39 -10.35
C THR A 152 -2.87 -17.12 -10.97
N ARG A 153 -3.55 -16.55 -11.97
CA ARG A 153 -3.14 -15.31 -12.61
C ARG A 153 -3.17 -14.11 -11.63
N ASP A 154 -4.22 -13.98 -10.82
CA ASP A 154 -4.34 -12.88 -9.86
C ASP A 154 -3.28 -13.00 -8.77
N PHE A 155 -3.02 -14.22 -8.30
CA PHE A 155 -1.97 -14.47 -7.31
C PHE A 155 -0.58 -14.16 -7.87
N ALA A 156 -0.23 -14.68 -9.05
CA ALA A 156 1.04 -14.41 -9.72
C ALA A 156 1.22 -12.90 -10.00
N SER A 157 0.17 -12.23 -10.47
CA SER A 157 0.15 -10.78 -10.66
C SER A 157 0.39 -10.03 -9.35
N GLY A 158 -0.27 -10.44 -8.27
CA GLY A 158 -0.09 -9.85 -6.94
C GLY A 158 1.34 -10.02 -6.40
N VAL A 159 1.96 -11.18 -6.63
CA VAL A 159 3.38 -11.45 -6.29
C VAL A 159 4.29 -10.47 -7.02
N LEU A 160 4.17 -10.38 -8.34
CA LEU A 160 5.00 -9.50 -9.17
C LEU A 160 4.78 -8.02 -8.86
N GLN A 161 3.54 -7.58 -8.65
CA GLN A 161 3.24 -6.20 -8.28
C GLN A 161 3.82 -5.83 -6.91
N THR A 162 3.70 -6.75 -5.92
CA THR A 162 4.23 -6.54 -4.57
C THR A 162 5.76 -6.41 -4.62
N LYS A 163 6.44 -7.29 -5.36
CA LYS A 163 7.88 -7.23 -5.58
C LYS A 163 8.28 -5.95 -6.31
N SER A 164 7.67 -5.65 -7.45
CA SER A 164 7.99 -4.48 -8.27
C SER A 164 7.85 -3.16 -7.50
N LEU A 165 6.82 -3.05 -6.67
CA LEU A 165 6.62 -1.85 -5.86
C LEU A 165 7.73 -1.68 -4.80
N ALA A 166 8.29 -2.77 -4.28
CA ALA A 166 9.44 -2.75 -3.38
C ALA A 166 10.74 -2.42 -4.13
N ASP A 167 11.00 -3.06 -5.28
CA ASP A 167 12.20 -2.85 -6.08
C ASP A 167 12.31 -1.42 -6.62
N THR A 168 11.18 -0.81 -6.96
CA THR A 168 11.12 0.55 -7.50
C THR A 168 11.00 1.63 -6.44
N PHE A 169 11.00 1.25 -5.16
CA PHE A 169 10.94 2.21 -4.06
C PHE A 169 12.04 3.28 -4.17
N GLY A 170 11.63 4.54 -4.12
CA GLY A 170 12.53 5.69 -4.20
C GLY A 170 13.04 6.03 -5.61
N THR A 171 12.74 5.23 -6.63
CA THR A 171 13.24 5.47 -8.00
C THR A 171 12.16 6.00 -8.96
N THR A 172 10.91 5.64 -8.79
CA THR A 172 9.80 5.97 -9.70
C THR A 172 8.66 6.66 -8.96
N PHE A 173 8.86 7.90 -8.58
CA PHE A 173 7.76 8.78 -8.18
C PHE A 173 7.43 9.72 -9.35
N SER A 174 6.83 9.19 -10.43
CA SER A 174 6.34 10.06 -11.49
C SER A 174 5.00 10.67 -11.08
N SER A 175 5.03 11.93 -10.80
CA SER A 175 3.84 12.74 -10.56
C SER A 175 3.11 13.00 -11.88
N GLY A 176 1.83 12.68 -11.96
CA GLY A 176 0.96 13.44 -12.84
C GLY A 176 0.24 12.71 -13.96
N ALA A 177 -0.06 11.42 -13.87
CA ALA A 177 -0.98 10.81 -14.83
C ALA A 177 -2.27 10.37 -14.12
N LEU A 178 -3.39 10.99 -14.45
CA LEU A 178 -4.74 10.49 -14.13
C LEU A 178 -5.11 9.24 -14.96
N ASN A 179 -4.12 8.54 -15.50
CA ASN A 179 -4.32 7.35 -16.31
C ASN A 179 -3.94 6.11 -15.49
N TYR A 180 -4.92 5.32 -15.10
CA TYR A 180 -4.70 3.98 -14.58
C TYR A 180 -3.93 3.14 -15.61
N GLY A 181 -2.78 2.58 -15.20
CA GLY A 181 -1.97 1.71 -16.06
C GLY A 181 -1.09 2.42 -17.10
N GLY A 182 -0.86 3.72 -16.99
CA GLY A 182 -0.12 4.53 -17.97
C GLY A 182 1.39 4.65 -17.76
N GLY A 183 2.03 3.85 -16.90
CA GLY A 183 3.48 3.83 -16.75
C GLY A 183 4.13 2.69 -17.54
N ASP A 184 5.39 2.85 -17.94
CA ASP A 184 6.19 1.81 -18.60
C ASP A 184 6.25 0.49 -17.79
N SER A 185 6.01 0.56 -16.49
CA SER A 185 5.96 -0.58 -15.59
C SER A 185 4.83 -1.57 -15.88
N ALA A 186 3.68 -1.13 -16.41
CA ALA A 186 2.55 -2.02 -16.67
C ALA A 186 2.86 -3.03 -17.78
N GLY A 187 3.54 -2.59 -18.85
CA GLY A 187 3.97 -3.47 -19.94
C GLY A 187 5.03 -4.47 -19.50
N ILE A 188 5.97 -4.05 -18.67
CA ILE A 188 7.01 -4.93 -18.11
C ILE A 188 6.38 -5.98 -17.20
N LEU A 189 5.47 -5.58 -16.32
CA LEU A 189 4.76 -6.50 -15.43
C LEU A 189 3.88 -7.51 -16.19
N GLU A 190 3.24 -7.09 -17.29
CA GLU A 190 2.46 -8.00 -18.14
C GLU A 190 3.35 -9.06 -18.81
N GLU A 191 4.53 -8.69 -19.29
CA GLU A 191 5.50 -9.62 -19.88
C GLU A 191 6.05 -10.58 -18.82
N GLN A 192 6.46 -10.08 -17.66
CA GLN A 192 6.90 -10.91 -16.54
C GLN A 192 5.80 -11.87 -16.06
N LEU A 193 4.56 -11.40 -16.00
CA LEU A 193 3.42 -12.23 -15.63
C LEU A 193 3.21 -13.37 -16.63
N LYS A 194 3.32 -13.07 -17.92
CA LYS A 194 3.21 -14.10 -18.96
C LYS A 194 4.31 -15.14 -18.84
N GLU A 195 5.56 -14.72 -18.66
CA GLU A 195 6.70 -15.62 -18.46
C GLU A 195 6.51 -16.48 -17.22
N LEU A 196 6.06 -15.90 -16.13
CA LEU A 196 5.81 -16.62 -14.88
C LEU A 196 4.72 -17.68 -15.04
N LEU A 197 3.60 -17.35 -15.69
CA LEU A 197 2.51 -18.30 -15.94
C LEU A 197 2.96 -19.45 -16.86
N GLU A 198 3.75 -19.16 -17.90
CA GLU A 198 4.33 -20.20 -18.75
C GLU A 198 5.27 -21.14 -17.99
N GLN A 199 6.03 -20.64 -17.01
CA GLN A 199 6.87 -21.47 -16.14
C GLN A 199 6.03 -22.37 -15.21
N LEU A 200 4.96 -21.84 -14.62
CA LEU A 200 4.05 -22.60 -13.77
C LEU A 200 3.39 -23.74 -14.55
N GLU A 201 2.89 -23.48 -15.77
CA GLU A 201 2.29 -24.51 -16.63
C GLU A 201 3.30 -25.64 -16.99
N GLN A 202 4.56 -25.28 -17.21
CA GLN A 202 5.60 -26.27 -17.50
C GLN A 202 5.93 -27.16 -16.30
N ASN A 203 5.88 -26.61 -15.09
CA ASN A 203 6.15 -27.36 -13.85
C ASN A 203 5.00 -28.33 -13.51
N GLU A 204 3.74 -27.98 -13.83
CA GLU A 204 2.60 -28.89 -13.66
C GLU A 204 2.60 -30.06 -14.64
N ALA A 205 3.31 -29.97 -15.76
CA ALA A 205 3.35 -30.99 -16.81
C ALA A 205 4.40 -32.09 -16.59
N VAL A 206 5.20 -32.04 -15.52
CA VAL A 206 6.27 -32.99 -15.18
C VAL A 206 5.87 -33.87 -14.02
#